data_8d4483b3fb9fc473daa30cbe21222184
#
_entry.id   8d4483b3fb9fc473daa30cbe21222184
#
_cell.length_a   1.000
_cell.length_b   1.000
_cell.length_c   1.000
_cell.angle_alpha   90.00
_cell.angle_beta   90.00
_cell.angle_gamma   90.00
#
_symmetry.space_group_name_H-M   'P 1'
#
loop_
_entity.id
_entity.type
_entity.pdbx_description
1 polymer ?
#
loop_
_entity_poly.entity_id
_entity_poly.type
_entity_poly.pdbx_seq_one_letter_code
_entity_poly.pdbx_strand_id
1 'polypeptide(L)'
;MSVTGIALILFLTFHCCMNVVALFSGEAYNTICELLGANWYAVAATLGLAALAVIHIVYAFILTAQNRRARGAERYAVTDKPAKVEWASQNMLVLGIIILLGLLLHLFNFWYNMMFAELFPSIHFDPAPADGFGKIVNTFSNPIYVVLYVIWIVAIWFHLSHGFWSALHTLGWNGKIWEKRWKCIGLIYTTLLMLGFLVVVLAFTFKCAPSLCKADACKAQTECVMQAPCDKAAADCCDAAKACKCEDCKCDPCQCGEEKACKCVDCKCDPCQCAEKEGCKCDPCECQDCKC
;
A
#
# COMPACT_ATOMS: atom_id res chain seq x y z
N MET A 1 24.70 7.66 12.99
CA MET A 1 24.45 7.61 11.52
C MET A 1 24.37 6.20 10.99
N SER A 2 25.42 5.37 11.05
CA SER A 2 25.45 4.05 10.41
C SER A 2 24.41 3.07 10.95
N VAL A 3 24.27 2.98 12.28
CA VAL A 3 23.28 2.09 12.91
C VAL A 3 21.85 2.51 12.53
N THR A 4 21.53 3.81 12.64
CA THR A 4 20.21 4.33 12.25
C THR A 4 19.97 4.15 10.76
N GLY A 5 20.99 4.37 9.91
CA GLY A 5 20.91 4.16 8.48
C GLY A 5 20.61 2.69 8.10
N ILE A 6 21.28 1.73 8.73
CA ILE A 6 21.02 0.30 8.49
C ILE A 6 19.61 -0.09 8.95
N ALA A 7 19.16 0.39 10.12
CA ALA A 7 17.80 0.13 10.59
C ALA A 7 16.75 0.67 9.60
N LEU A 8 16.95 1.88 9.06
CA LEU A 8 16.07 2.47 8.06
C LEU A 8 16.10 1.69 6.72
N ILE A 9 17.26 1.17 6.31
CA ILE A 9 17.38 0.32 5.11
C ILE A 9 16.60 -0.99 5.30
N LEU A 10 16.71 -1.63 6.46
CA LEU A 10 15.96 -2.86 6.77
C LEU A 10 14.45 -2.61 6.76
N PHE A 11 14.02 -1.49 7.37
CA PHE A 11 12.61 -1.08 7.29
C PHE A 11 12.17 -0.86 5.84
N LEU A 12 12.97 -0.14 5.04
CA LEU A 12 12.64 0.15 3.64
C LEU A 12 12.52 -1.13 2.81
N THR A 13 13.34 -2.15 3.10
CA THR A 13 13.24 -3.46 2.47
C THR A 13 11.94 -4.15 2.81
N PHE A 14 11.61 -4.22 4.10
CA PHE A 14 10.32 -4.76 4.56
C PHE A 14 9.16 -4.01 3.92
N HIS A 15 9.20 -2.68 3.93
CA HIS A 15 8.18 -1.82 3.35
C HIS A 15 8.00 -2.07 1.84
N CYS A 16 9.09 -2.24 1.09
CA CYS A 16 9.03 -2.60 -0.33
C CYS A 16 8.35 -3.96 -0.55
N CYS A 17 8.76 -4.98 0.21
CA CYS A 17 8.16 -6.31 0.12
C CYS A 17 6.64 -6.28 0.35
N MET A 18 6.19 -5.54 1.37
CA MET A 18 4.76 -5.39 1.66
C MET A 18 4.03 -4.67 0.52
N ASN A 19 4.60 -3.59 -0.03
CA ASN A 19 3.99 -2.86 -1.13
C ASN A 19 3.92 -3.65 -2.45
N VAL A 20 4.88 -4.53 -2.71
CA VAL A 20 4.86 -5.41 -3.89
C VAL A 20 3.65 -6.36 -3.87
N VAL A 21 3.15 -6.75 -2.68
CA VAL A 21 1.93 -7.58 -2.56
C VAL A 21 0.73 -6.89 -3.20
N ALA A 22 0.64 -5.56 -3.12
CA ALA A 22 -0.44 -4.79 -3.74
C ALA A 22 -0.54 -4.99 -5.26
N LEU A 23 0.55 -5.32 -5.95
CA LEU A 23 0.55 -5.61 -7.39
C LEU A 23 -0.26 -6.87 -7.73
N PHE A 24 -0.31 -7.84 -6.82
CA PHE A 24 -0.89 -9.17 -7.06
C PHE A 24 -2.27 -9.35 -6.45
N SER A 25 -2.51 -8.74 -5.26
CA SER A 25 -3.78 -8.86 -4.55
C SER A 25 -4.04 -7.65 -3.65
N GLY A 26 -5.12 -6.92 -3.95
CA GLY A 26 -5.59 -5.81 -3.11
C GLY A 26 -6.10 -6.28 -1.75
N GLU A 27 -6.78 -7.44 -1.70
CA GLU A 27 -7.29 -8.04 -0.46
C GLU A 27 -6.15 -8.44 0.48
N ALA A 28 -5.13 -9.16 -0.03
CA ALA A 28 -3.95 -9.52 0.76
C ALA A 28 -3.20 -8.28 1.27
N TYR A 29 -3.12 -7.22 0.45
CA TYR A 29 -2.51 -5.97 0.86
C TYR A 29 -3.31 -5.28 1.97
N ASN A 30 -4.64 -5.23 1.87
CA ASN A 30 -5.51 -4.66 2.91
C ASN A 30 -5.42 -5.46 4.22
N THR A 31 -5.34 -6.80 4.16
CA THR A 31 -5.08 -7.63 5.35
C THR A 31 -3.76 -7.27 6.03
N ILE A 32 -2.70 -6.99 5.25
CA ILE A 32 -1.43 -6.50 5.80
C ILE A 32 -1.61 -5.12 6.43
N CYS A 33 -2.37 -4.22 5.80
CA CYS A 33 -2.64 -2.89 6.35
C CYS A 33 -3.41 -2.97 7.68
N GLU A 34 -4.41 -3.84 7.80
CA GLU A 34 -5.12 -4.09 9.06
C GLU A 34 -4.18 -4.64 10.14
N LEU A 35 -3.34 -5.62 9.80
CA LEU A 35 -2.37 -6.20 10.74
C LEU A 35 -1.36 -5.18 11.25
N LEU A 36 -0.92 -4.25 10.39
CA LEU A 36 0.07 -3.21 10.69
C LEU A 36 -0.57 -1.85 10.98
N GLY A 37 -1.89 -1.78 11.15
CA GLY A 37 -2.63 -0.56 11.44
C GLY A 37 -2.50 -0.07 12.89
N ALA A 38 -3.60 0.31 13.53
CA ALA A 38 -3.60 0.93 14.86
C ALA A 38 -3.40 -0.06 16.03
N ASN A 39 -2.88 -1.26 15.78
CA ASN A 39 -2.51 -2.22 16.83
C ASN A 39 -1.36 -1.69 17.69
N TRP A 40 -1.35 -2.02 18.98
CA TRP A 40 -0.36 -1.51 19.93
C TRP A 40 1.10 -1.76 19.50
N TYR A 41 1.39 -2.94 18.93
CA TYR A 41 2.74 -3.29 18.47
C TYR A 41 3.14 -2.50 17.21
N ALA A 42 2.20 -2.23 16.31
CA ALA A 42 2.42 -1.43 15.11
C ALA A 42 2.66 0.05 15.47
N VAL A 43 1.89 0.58 16.41
CA VAL A 43 2.10 1.93 16.97
C VAL A 43 3.47 2.04 17.63
N ALA A 44 3.85 1.07 18.48
CA ALA A 44 5.17 1.06 19.13
C ALA A 44 6.31 0.97 18.10
N ALA A 45 6.18 0.12 17.07
CA ALA A 45 7.15 0.02 15.99
C ALA A 45 7.27 1.33 15.18
N THR A 46 6.14 1.97 14.89
CA THR A 46 6.10 3.26 14.17
C THR A 46 6.77 4.37 14.99
N LEU A 47 6.53 4.44 16.29
CA LEU A 47 7.21 5.41 17.18
C LEU A 47 8.71 5.14 17.24
N GLY A 48 9.13 3.88 17.34
CA GLY A 48 10.54 3.48 17.28
C GLY A 48 11.20 3.89 15.97
N LEU A 49 10.52 3.64 14.83
CA LEU A 49 10.99 4.03 13.51
C LEU A 49 11.09 5.56 13.37
N ALA A 50 10.07 6.29 13.85
CA ALA A 50 10.08 7.75 13.84
C ALA A 50 11.26 8.30 14.66
N ALA A 51 11.52 7.74 15.83
CA ALA A 51 12.68 8.11 16.66
C ALA A 51 14.00 7.87 15.91
N LEU A 52 14.17 6.72 15.27
CA LEU A 52 15.35 6.40 14.46
C LEU A 52 15.52 7.37 13.29
N ALA A 53 14.45 7.73 12.60
CA ALA A 53 14.47 8.70 11.51
C ALA A 53 14.85 10.09 12.01
N VAL A 54 14.27 10.57 13.11
CA VAL A 54 14.61 11.87 13.72
C VAL A 54 16.07 11.89 14.15
N ILE A 55 16.57 10.87 14.84
CA ILE A 55 17.98 10.76 15.24
C ILE A 55 18.88 10.79 13.99
N HIS A 56 18.53 10.06 12.93
CA HIS A 56 19.29 10.06 11.68
C HIS A 56 19.38 11.45 11.06
N ILE A 57 18.26 12.14 10.96
CA ILE A 57 18.17 13.49 10.38
C ILE A 57 18.93 14.51 11.21
N VAL A 58 18.70 14.57 12.52
CA VAL A 58 19.36 15.52 13.42
C VAL A 58 20.88 15.31 13.40
N TYR A 59 21.32 14.05 13.46
CA TYR A 59 22.75 13.74 13.40
C TYR A 59 23.38 14.09 12.06
N ALA A 60 22.64 13.97 10.94
CA ALA A 60 23.09 14.42 9.63
C ALA A 60 23.34 15.93 9.59
N PHE A 61 22.44 16.73 10.17
CA PHE A 61 22.63 18.18 10.27
C PHE A 61 23.82 18.56 11.16
N ILE A 62 23.99 17.88 12.31
CA ILE A 62 25.14 18.10 13.22
C ILE A 62 26.45 17.82 12.45
N LEU A 63 26.58 16.68 11.79
CA LEU A 63 27.77 16.34 11.02
C LEU A 63 28.04 17.34 9.90
N THR A 64 26.99 17.76 9.22
CA THR A 64 27.11 18.78 8.15
C THR A 64 27.61 20.11 8.70
N ALA A 65 27.07 20.54 9.85
CA ALA A 65 27.53 21.77 10.51
C ALA A 65 29.01 21.67 10.96
N GLN A 66 29.39 20.53 11.54
CA GLN A 66 30.79 20.26 11.93
C GLN A 66 31.72 20.28 10.71
N ASN A 67 31.36 19.63 9.63
CA ASN A 67 32.14 19.60 8.39
C ASN A 67 32.27 20.99 7.75
N ARG A 68 31.23 21.82 7.80
CA ARG A 68 31.29 23.21 7.34
C ARG A 68 32.22 24.07 8.20
N ARG A 69 32.14 23.91 9.51
CA ARG A 69 33.05 24.62 10.44
C ARG A 69 34.51 24.22 10.25
N ALA A 70 34.77 22.92 10.05
CA ALA A 70 36.11 22.40 9.81
C ALA A 70 36.76 22.92 8.51
N ARG A 71 35.94 23.20 7.48
CA ARG A 71 36.43 23.78 6.21
C ARG A 71 36.81 25.24 6.32
N GLY A 72 36.29 25.96 7.31
CA GLY A 72 36.51 27.40 7.49
C GLY A 72 35.76 28.27 6.46
N ALA A 73 36.01 29.60 6.57
CA ALA A 73 35.37 30.58 5.69
C ALA A 73 36.12 30.80 4.36
N GLU A 74 37.40 30.44 4.31
CA GLU A 74 38.22 30.65 3.12
C GLU A 74 37.91 29.61 2.04
N ARG A 75 37.62 30.09 0.83
CA ARG A 75 37.47 29.20 -0.36
C ARG A 75 38.88 28.83 -0.83
N TYR A 76 39.07 27.54 -1.15
CA TYR A 76 40.31 27.11 -1.78
C TYR A 76 40.53 27.87 -3.08
N ALA A 77 41.74 28.40 -3.30
CA ALA A 77 42.13 29.09 -4.53
C ALA A 77 42.05 28.16 -5.77
N VAL A 78 42.21 26.86 -5.56
CA VAL A 78 42.04 25.83 -6.59
C VAL A 78 40.87 24.93 -6.20
N THR A 79 39.80 24.98 -6.98
CA THR A 79 38.59 24.16 -6.81
C THR A 79 38.65 22.88 -7.65
N ASP A 80 39.83 22.26 -7.73
CA ASP A 80 39.94 20.98 -8.43
C ASP A 80 39.25 19.90 -7.60
N LYS A 81 38.13 19.40 -8.15
CA LYS A 81 37.38 18.33 -7.52
C LYS A 81 38.10 17.02 -7.81
N PRO A 82 38.55 16.28 -6.77
CA PRO A 82 39.16 14.98 -7.01
C PRO A 82 38.22 14.11 -7.85
N ALA A 83 38.69 13.64 -9.00
CA ALA A 83 37.92 12.82 -9.93
C ALA A 83 37.35 11.51 -9.34
N LYS A 84 37.77 11.16 -8.12
CA LYS A 84 37.36 9.96 -7.39
C LYS A 84 36.24 10.15 -6.38
N VAL A 85 35.74 11.40 -6.18
CA VAL A 85 34.65 11.63 -5.19
C VAL A 85 33.30 11.43 -5.88
N GLU A 86 32.53 10.49 -5.35
CA GLU A 86 31.18 10.17 -5.85
C GLU A 86 30.27 11.41 -5.77
N TRP A 87 29.50 11.66 -6.83
CA TRP A 87 28.57 12.80 -6.89
C TRP A 87 27.55 12.76 -5.74
N ALA A 88 27.02 11.58 -5.40
CA ALA A 88 26.10 11.38 -4.30
C ALA A 88 26.70 11.83 -2.96
N SER A 89 27.96 11.50 -2.69
CA SER A 89 28.68 11.92 -1.48
C SER A 89 28.74 13.46 -1.34
N GLN A 90 28.99 14.15 -2.44
CA GLN A 90 29.07 15.61 -2.44
C GLN A 90 27.71 16.30 -2.20
N ASN A 91 26.62 15.64 -2.58
CA ASN A 91 25.26 16.20 -2.57
C ASN A 91 24.38 15.56 -1.47
N MET A 92 24.95 14.82 -0.50
CA MET A 92 24.18 14.09 0.52
C MET A 92 23.21 14.97 1.31
N LEU A 93 23.57 16.23 1.59
CA LEU A 93 22.68 17.15 2.30
C LEU A 93 21.45 17.52 1.43
N VAL A 94 21.67 17.83 0.15
CA VAL A 94 20.57 18.18 -0.78
C VAL A 94 19.66 16.98 -0.99
N LEU A 95 20.24 15.80 -1.21
CA LEU A 95 19.49 14.55 -1.31
C LEU A 95 18.69 14.28 -0.04
N GLY A 96 19.30 14.47 1.13
CA GLY A 96 18.64 14.31 2.43
C GLY A 96 17.46 15.28 2.63
N ILE A 97 17.56 16.52 2.15
CA ILE A 97 16.44 17.49 2.19
C ILE A 97 15.30 17.03 1.27
N ILE A 98 15.62 16.61 0.04
CA ILE A 98 14.60 16.10 -0.90
C ILE A 98 13.90 14.86 -0.29
N ILE A 99 14.67 13.97 0.33
CA ILE A 99 14.12 12.78 1.00
C ILE A 99 13.22 13.17 2.17
N LEU A 100 13.61 14.15 2.97
CA LEU A 100 12.78 14.65 4.07
C LEU A 100 11.45 15.23 3.57
N LEU A 101 11.48 16.05 2.53
CA LEU A 101 10.25 16.61 1.93
C LEU A 101 9.35 15.53 1.36
N GLY A 102 9.93 14.54 0.66
CA GLY A 102 9.18 13.39 0.15
C GLY A 102 8.62 12.52 1.27
N LEU A 103 9.35 12.35 2.38
CA LEU A 103 8.87 11.64 3.56
C LEU A 103 7.66 12.35 4.18
N LEU A 104 7.69 13.67 4.32
CA LEU A 104 6.55 14.44 4.84
C LEU A 104 5.32 14.29 3.94
N LEU A 105 5.50 14.36 2.60
CA LEU A 105 4.44 14.09 1.64
C LEU A 105 3.89 12.66 1.79
N HIS A 106 4.77 11.66 1.92
CA HIS A 106 4.40 10.27 2.10
C HIS A 106 3.63 10.04 3.40
N LEU A 107 4.08 10.61 4.50
CA LEU A 107 3.37 10.54 5.79
C LEU A 107 2.00 11.19 5.70
N PHE A 108 1.86 12.31 4.99
CA PHE A 108 0.57 12.94 4.76
C PHE A 108 -0.36 12.08 3.92
N ASN A 109 0.13 11.54 2.78
CA ASN A 109 -0.72 10.77 1.87
C ASN A 109 -1.15 9.41 2.45
N PHE A 110 -0.30 8.75 3.26
CA PHE A 110 -0.54 7.40 3.75
C PHE A 110 -0.69 7.35 5.26
N TRP A 111 0.33 7.68 6.04
CA TRP A 111 0.28 7.51 7.50
C TRP A 111 -0.86 8.30 8.16
N TYR A 112 -1.03 9.55 7.78
CA TYR A 112 -2.10 10.42 8.29
C TYR A 112 -3.49 9.90 7.91
N ASN A 113 -3.65 9.44 6.67
CA ASN A 113 -4.93 8.94 6.16
C ASN A 113 -5.21 7.47 6.54
N MET A 114 -4.29 6.78 7.18
CA MET A 114 -4.40 5.37 7.60
C MET A 114 -4.25 5.27 9.12
N MET A 115 -3.05 5.06 9.65
CA MET A 115 -2.82 4.83 11.09
C MET A 115 -3.32 5.98 11.97
N PHE A 116 -3.06 7.25 11.62
CA PHE A 116 -3.55 8.38 12.38
C PHE A 116 -5.09 8.43 12.37
N ALA A 117 -5.70 8.20 11.22
CA ALA A 117 -7.15 8.18 11.06
C ALA A 117 -7.83 7.04 11.87
N GLU A 118 -7.18 5.87 11.99
CA GLU A 118 -7.66 4.78 12.84
C GLU A 118 -7.56 5.10 14.32
N LEU A 119 -6.50 5.81 14.74
CA LEU A 119 -6.33 6.25 16.14
C LEU A 119 -7.32 7.34 16.54
N PHE A 120 -7.83 8.13 15.57
CA PHE A 120 -8.79 9.22 15.78
C PHE A 120 -10.03 9.05 14.91
N PRO A 121 -10.93 8.09 15.22
CA PRO A 121 -12.05 7.70 14.36
C PRO A 121 -13.15 8.77 14.20
N SER A 122 -13.05 9.88 14.91
CA SER A 122 -13.97 11.04 14.74
C SER A 122 -13.77 11.78 13.41
N ILE A 123 -12.67 11.52 12.69
CA ILE A 123 -12.36 12.13 11.41
C ILE A 123 -12.74 11.14 10.30
N HIS A 124 -13.64 11.54 9.40
CA HIS A 124 -14.05 10.71 8.26
C HIS A 124 -13.00 10.82 7.14
N PHE A 125 -12.54 9.67 6.63
CA PHE A 125 -11.60 9.58 5.52
C PHE A 125 -12.18 8.69 4.42
N ASP A 126 -12.02 9.11 3.17
CA ASP A 126 -12.37 8.33 1.97
C ASP A 126 -11.13 8.22 1.05
N PRO A 127 -10.68 7.03 0.68
CA PRO A 127 -11.09 5.68 1.13
C PRO A 127 -10.95 5.46 2.64
N ALA A 128 -11.63 4.43 3.18
CA ALA A 128 -11.54 4.08 4.60
C ALA A 128 -10.08 3.89 5.05
N PRO A 129 -9.74 4.17 6.33
CA PRO A 129 -8.35 4.06 6.83
C PRO A 129 -7.72 2.68 6.61
N ALA A 130 -8.47 1.60 6.75
CA ALA A 130 -8.01 0.22 6.53
C ALA A 130 -7.88 -0.14 5.04
N ASP A 131 -8.45 0.64 4.11
CA ASP A 131 -8.32 0.40 2.66
C ASP A 131 -7.01 0.98 2.11
N GLY A 132 -5.90 0.35 2.44
CA GLY A 132 -4.58 0.73 1.94
C GLY A 132 -4.44 0.60 0.43
N PHE A 133 -5.11 -0.39 -0.17
CA PHE A 133 -5.12 -0.56 -1.62
C PHE A 133 -5.80 0.61 -2.33
N GLY A 134 -6.98 1.02 -1.87
CA GLY A 134 -7.68 2.21 -2.37
C GLY A 134 -6.84 3.48 -2.20
N LYS A 135 -6.09 3.63 -1.10
CA LYS A 135 -5.16 4.77 -0.91
C LYS A 135 -4.06 4.80 -1.96
N ILE A 136 -3.46 3.64 -2.32
CA ILE A 136 -2.45 3.56 -3.39
C ILE A 136 -3.06 3.97 -4.72
N VAL A 137 -4.22 3.40 -5.09
CA VAL A 137 -4.93 3.71 -6.34
C VAL A 137 -5.24 5.19 -6.43
N ASN A 138 -5.81 5.78 -5.38
CA ASN A 138 -6.17 7.19 -5.34
C ASN A 138 -4.94 8.10 -5.47
N THR A 139 -3.88 7.83 -4.70
CA THR A 139 -2.65 8.64 -4.70
C THR A 139 -1.98 8.63 -6.08
N PHE A 140 -1.81 7.46 -6.71
CA PHE A 140 -1.13 7.35 -8.00
C PHE A 140 -2.03 7.55 -9.23
N SER A 141 -3.30 7.86 -9.03
CA SER A 141 -4.16 8.43 -10.07
C SER A 141 -3.86 9.91 -10.33
N ASN A 142 -3.22 10.60 -9.38
CA ASN A 142 -2.85 12.00 -9.55
C ASN A 142 -1.42 12.13 -10.13
N PRO A 143 -1.25 12.68 -11.35
CA PRO A 143 0.04 12.75 -12.01
C PRO A 143 1.06 13.62 -11.26
N ILE A 144 0.62 14.60 -10.47
CA ILE A 144 1.51 15.45 -9.67
C ILE A 144 2.18 14.60 -8.60
N TYR A 145 1.42 13.78 -7.88
CA TYR A 145 1.99 12.87 -6.89
C TYR A 145 2.93 11.86 -7.53
N VAL A 146 2.57 11.30 -8.70
CA VAL A 146 3.45 10.37 -9.42
C VAL A 146 4.81 10.99 -9.69
N VAL A 147 4.84 12.20 -10.24
CA VAL A 147 6.11 12.91 -10.53
C VAL A 147 6.91 13.15 -9.25
N LEU A 148 6.26 13.61 -8.16
CA LEU A 148 6.92 13.85 -6.88
C LEU A 148 7.50 12.56 -6.28
N TYR A 149 6.76 11.45 -6.33
CA TYR A 149 7.24 10.16 -5.84
C TYR A 149 8.38 9.60 -6.69
N VAL A 150 8.35 9.77 -8.00
CA VAL A 150 9.47 9.37 -8.89
C VAL A 150 10.73 10.15 -8.55
N ILE A 151 10.65 11.47 -8.39
CA ILE A 151 11.78 12.31 -7.97
C ILE A 151 12.30 11.86 -6.62
N TRP A 152 11.40 11.56 -5.70
CA TRP A 152 11.75 11.09 -4.35
C TRP A 152 12.46 9.73 -4.38
N ILE A 153 11.96 8.76 -5.14
CA ILE A 153 12.58 7.43 -5.32
C ILE A 153 14.00 7.57 -5.90
N VAL A 154 14.18 8.45 -6.90
CA VAL A 154 15.50 8.72 -7.49
C VAL A 154 16.46 9.35 -6.46
N ALA A 155 15.96 10.28 -5.64
CA ALA A 155 16.78 10.87 -4.57
C ALA A 155 17.18 9.83 -3.52
N ILE A 156 16.26 8.94 -3.12
CA ILE A 156 16.56 7.81 -2.22
C ILE A 156 17.60 6.88 -2.85
N TRP A 157 17.48 6.57 -4.14
CA TRP A 157 18.45 5.72 -4.84
C TRP A 157 19.87 6.29 -4.75
N PHE A 158 20.06 7.56 -5.04
CA PHE A 158 21.37 8.21 -4.90
C PHE A 158 21.86 8.25 -3.46
N HIS A 159 20.98 8.52 -2.51
CA HIS A 159 21.30 8.57 -1.10
C HIS A 159 21.73 7.19 -0.57
N LEU A 160 20.99 6.13 -0.92
CA LEU A 160 21.30 4.77 -0.50
C LEU A 160 22.51 4.18 -1.23
N SER A 161 22.71 4.50 -2.51
CA SER A 161 23.86 4.00 -3.27
C SER A 161 25.21 4.37 -2.62
N HIS A 162 25.25 5.56 -2.00
CA HIS A 162 26.39 5.97 -1.19
C HIS A 162 26.25 5.53 0.28
N GLY A 163 25.08 5.68 0.88
CA GLY A 163 24.83 5.45 2.30
C GLY A 163 25.04 4.00 2.71
N PHE A 164 24.66 3.03 1.88
CA PHE A 164 24.79 1.60 2.17
C PHE A 164 26.24 1.18 2.46
N TRP A 165 27.12 1.37 1.51
CA TRP A 165 28.52 0.97 1.71
C TRP A 165 29.25 1.84 2.73
N SER A 166 28.90 3.13 2.82
CA SER A 166 29.45 4.06 3.82
C SER A 166 29.08 3.65 5.25
N ALA A 167 27.88 3.13 5.48
CA ALA A 167 27.48 2.58 6.76
C ALA A 167 28.31 1.36 7.14
N LEU A 168 28.53 0.42 6.22
CA LEU A 168 29.37 -0.76 6.43
C LEU A 168 30.83 -0.38 6.66
N HIS A 169 31.34 0.61 5.93
CA HIS A 169 32.68 1.16 6.13
C HIS A 169 32.86 1.70 7.56
N THR A 170 31.87 2.46 8.07
CA THR A 170 31.91 3.01 9.41
C THR A 170 31.86 1.93 10.51
N LEU A 171 31.22 0.78 10.22
CA LEU A 171 31.19 -0.38 11.12
C LEU A 171 32.47 -1.23 11.09
N GLY A 172 33.44 -0.85 10.27
CA GLY A 172 34.73 -1.56 10.16
C GLY A 172 34.74 -2.71 9.16
N TRP A 173 33.67 -2.88 8.33
CA TRP A 173 33.59 -3.93 7.30
C TRP A 173 34.20 -3.47 5.98
N ASN A 174 35.36 -2.79 6.04
CA ASN A 174 35.97 -2.04 4.94
C ASN A 174 37.36 -2.54 4.49
N GLY A 175 37.65 -3.80 4.64
CA GLY A 175 38.93 -4.37 4.15
C GLY A 175 39.14 -4.07 2.65
N LYS A 176 40.38 -3.89 2.21
CA LYS A 176 40.76 -3.49 0.82
C LYS A 176 40.03 -4.25 -0.29
N ILE A 177 39.73 -5.54 -0.05
CA ILE A 177 39.02 -6.41 -1.02
C ILE A 177 37.52 -6.17 -0.88
N TRP A 178 36.99 -6.05 0.35
CA TRP A 178 35.56 -5.96 0.62
C TRP A 178 34.95 -4.60 0.30
N GLU A 179 35.72 -3.51 0.36
CA GLU A 179 35.20 -2.18 0.00
C GLU A 179 34.63 -2.15 -1.42
N LYS A 180 35.37 -2.68 -2.40
CA LYS A 180 34.89 -2.75 -3.79
C LYS A 180 33.64 -3.65 -3.93
N ARG A 181 33.62 -4.77 -3.19
CA ARG A 181 32.49 -5.70 -3.20
C ARG A 181 31.25 -5.06 -2.59
N TRP A 182 31.39 -4.38 -1.44
CA TRP A 182 30.28 -3.69 -0.80
C TRP A 182 29.69 -2.55 -1.62
N LYS A 183 30.52 -1.82 -2.36
CA LYS A 183 30.03 -0.81 -3.33
C LYS A 183 29.20 -1.45 -4.43
N CYS A 184 29.64 -2.56 -5.00
CA CYS A 184 28.91 -3.28 -6.04
C CYS A 184 27.61 -3.89 -5.49
N ILE A 185 27.68 -4.62 -4.37
CA ILE A 185 26.52 -5.24 -3.72
C ILE A 185 25.52 -4.16 -3.32
N GLY A 186 25.97 -3.06 -2.71
CA GLY A 186 25.11 -1.96 -2.31
C GLY A 186 24.39 -1.30 -3.49
N LEU A 187 25.11 -1.10 -4.61
CA LEU A 187 24.50 -0.52 -5.81
C LEU A 187 23.42 -1.46 -6.40
N ILE A 188 23.72 -2.76 -6.53
CA ILE A 188 22.75 -3.75 -7.03
C ILE A 188 21.53 -3.80 -6.10
N TYR A 189 21.76 -3.94 -4.80
CA TYR A 189 20.73 -4.03 -3.78
C TYR A 189 19.80 -2.79 -3.79
N THR A 190 20.39 -1.60 -3.74
CA THR A 190 19.62 -0.34 -3.72
C THR A 190 18.87 -0.12 -5.04
N THR A 191 19.44 -0.54 -6.17
CA THR A 191 18.77 -0.46 -7.46
C THR A 191 17.55 -1.38 -7.51
N LEU A 192 17.69 -2.65 -7.08
CA LEU A 192 16.57 -3.58 -7.04
C LEU A 192 15.47 -3.10 -6.08
N LEU A 193 15.84 -2.57 -4.92
CA LEU A 193 14.91 -2.03 -3.95
C LEU A 193 14.12 -0.84 -4.52
N MET A 194 14.79 0.10 -5.17
CA MET A 194 14.14 1.27 -5.76
C MET A 194 13.32 0.92 -6.99
N LEU A 195 13.76 -0.07 -7.79
CA LEU A 195 12.95 -0.60 -8.89
C LEU A 195 11.65 -1.24 -8.37
N GLY A 196 11.68 -1.93 -7.23
CA GLY A 196 10.47 -2.45 -6.60
C GLY A 196 9.44 -1.36 -6.33
N PHE A 197 9.83 -0.25 -5.70
CA PHE A 197 8.93 0.88 -5.47
C PHE A 197 8.49 1.56 -6.78
N LEU A 198 9.40 1.73 -7.72
CA LEU A 198 9.09 2.35 -9.01
C LEU A 198 8.06 1.54 -9.80
N VAL A 199 8.19 0.21 -9.79
CA VAL A 199 7.22 -0.69 -10.43
C VAL A 199 5.84 -0.54 -9.78
N VAL A 200 5.76 -0.47 -8.45
CA VAL A 200 4.49 -0.22 -7.75
C VAL A 200 3.88 1.10 -8.24
N VAL A 201 4.62 2.21 -8.17
CA VAL A 201 4.12 3.53 -8.60
C VAL A 201 3.61 3.48 -10.05
N LEU A 202 4.42 2.97 -10.98
CA LEU A 202 4.08 2.96 -12.40
C LEU A 202 2.93 1.99 -12.72
N ALA A 203 2.88 0.83 -12.08
CA ALA A 203 1.81 -0.15 -12.31
C ALA A 203 0.43 0.40 -11.93
N PHE A 204 0.33 1.16 -10.83
CA PHE A 204 -0.92 1.80 -10.43
C PHE A 204 -1.22 3.05 -11.29
N THR A 205 -0.21 3.82 -11.67
CA THR A 205 -0.37 4.98 -12.57
C THR A 205 -0.93 4.57 -13.93
N PHE A 206 -0.37 3.53 -14.54
CA PHE A 206 -0.80 3.03 -15.85
C PHE A 206 -1.92 1.98 -15.77
N LYS A 207 -2.44 1.72 -14.57
CA LYS A 207 -3.50 0.71 -14.32
C LYS A 207 -3.17 -0.69 -14.86
N CYS A 208 -1.89 -1.05 -14.89
CA CYS A 208 -1.42 -2.35 -15.37
C CYS A 208 -1.11 -3.35 -14.24
N ALA A 209 -1.43 -3.03 -12.98
CA ALA A 209 -1.28 -3.95 -11.88
C ALA A 209 -2.27 -5.12 -12.02
N PRO A 210 -1.82 -6.39 -11.91
CA PRO A 210 -2.71 -7.57 -12.01
C PRO A 210 -3.86 -7.57 -11.00
N SER A 211 -3.66 -6.94 -9.83
CA SER A 211 -4.66 -6.76 -8.79
C SER A 211 -5.84 -5.88 -9.22
N LEU A 212 -5.60 -4.86 -10.07
CA LEU A 212 -6.65 -4.00 -10.61
C LEU A 212 -7.53 -4.75 -11.60
N CYS A 213 -6.94 -5.57 -12.49
CA CYS A 213 -7.70 -6.37 -13.45
C CYS A 213 -8.65 -7.35 -12.74
N LYS A 214 -8.23 -7.94 -11.61
CA LYS A 214 -9.10 -8.80 -10.79
C LYS A 214 -10.23 -8.02 -10.12
N ALA A 215 -9.93 -6.82 -9.62
CA ALA A 215 -10.92 -5.96 -8.97
C ALA A 215 -11.97 -5.46 -9.98
N ASP A 216 -11.56 -5.07 -11.18
CA ASP A 216 -12.47 -4.62 -12.23
C ASP A 216 -13.34 -5.78 -12.78
N ALA A 217 -12.79 -6.98 -12.91
CA ALA A 217 -13.54 -8.17 -13.27
C ALA A 217 -14.58 -8.52 -12.19
N CYS A 218 -14.24 -8.39 -10.91
CA CYS A 218 -15.15 -8.62 -9.81
C CYS A 218 -16.25 -7.55 -9.74
N LYS A 219 -15.91 -6.26 -9.97
CA LYS A 219 -16.90 -5.18 -10.06
C LYS A 219 -17.83 -5.36 -11.27
N ALA A 220 -17.29 -5.72 -12.44
CA ALA A 220 -18.09 -5.99 -13.62
C ALA A 220 -19.07 -7.17 -13.39
N GLN A 221 -18.66 -8.22 -12.67
CA GLN A 221 -19.56 -9.30 -12.28
C GLN A 221 -20.63 -8.81 -11.29
N THR A 222 -20.28 -7.97 -10.32
CA THR A 222 -21.24 -7.42 -9.36
C THR A 222 -22.22 -6.45 -10.05
N GLU A 223 -21.77 -5.61 -10.99
CA GLU A 223 -22.64 -4.74 -11.79
C GLU A 223 -23.52 -5.54 -12.77
N CYS A 224 -23.02 -6.63 -13.37
CA CYS A 224 -23.83 -7.54 -14.17
C CYS A 224 -24.94 -8.21 -13.35
N VAL A 225 -24.66 -8.58 -12.11
CA VAL A 225 -25.67 -9.16 -11.20
C VAL A 225 -26.73 -8.13 -10.80
N MET A 226 -26.36 -6.84 -10.69
CA MET A 226 -27.32 -5.77 -10.35
C MET A 226 -28.09 -5.21 -11.56
N GLN A 227 -27.62 -5.40 -12.80
CA GLN A 227 -28.23 -4.85 -14.01
C GLN A 227 -28.90 -5.87 -14.93
N ALA A 228 -28.65 -7.15 -14.73
CA ALA A 228 -29.33 -8.17 -15.52
C ALA A 228 -30.74 -8.40 -14.96
N PRO A 229 -31.81 -8.25 -15.78
CA PRO A 229 -33.04 -8.93 -15.45
C PRO A 229 -32.70 -10.42 -15.38
N CYS A 230 -33.21 -11.12 -14.36
CA CYS A 230 -32.94 -12.56 -14.17
C CYS A 230 -33.47 -13.40 -15.33
N ASP A 231 -32.85 -13.28 -16.50
CA ASP A 231 -33.11 -14.16 -17.63
C ASP A 231 -32.25 -15.44 -17.54
N LYS A 232 -32.74 -16.50 -18.05
CA LYS A 232 -32.36 -17.92 -17.93
C LYS A 232 -30.86 -18.29 -18.02
N ALA A 233 -29.95 -17.34 -18.20
CA ALA A 233 -28.52 -17.59 -18.24
C ALA A 233 -27.81 -17.41 -16.87
N ALA A 234 -28.52 -17.00 -15.81
CA ALA A 234 -27.99 -16.75 -14.49
C ALA A 234 -27.94 -17.98 -13.55
N ALA A 235 -28.23 -19.17 -14.06
CA ALA A 235 -28.17 -20.41 -13.27
C ALA A 235 -26.77 -20.71 -12.70
N ASP A 236 -25.70 -20.21 -13.34
CA ASP A 236 -24.31 -20.38 -12.87
C ASP A 236 -23.85 -19.34 -11.83
N CYS A 237 -24.63 -18.29 -11.56
CA CYS A 237 -24.25 -17.25 -10.60
C CYS A 237 -24.68 -17.55 -9.16
N CYS A 238 -25.53 -18.55 -8.94
CA CYS A 238 -26.05 -18.92 -7.61
C CYS A 238 -25.22 -19.97 -6.87
N ASP A 239 -24.15 -20.51 -7.47
CA ASP A 239 -23.32 -21.57 -6.88
C ASP A 239 -22.31 -21.09 -5.83
N ALA A 240 -22.29 -19.80 -5.47
CA ALA A 240 -21.48 -19.27 -4.39
C ALA A 240 -22.36 -18.88 -3.19
N ALA A 241 -22.80 -19.88 -2.45
CA ALA A 241 -23.19 -19.88 -1.04
C ALA A 241 -23.24 -18.53 -0.29
N LYS A 242 -24.15 -17.60 -0.66
CA LYS A 242 -24.63 -16.53 0.25
C LYS A 242 -25.94 -15.96 -0.29
N ALA A 243 -26.93 -15.90 0.59
CA ALA A 243 -28.30 -15.43 0.37
C ALA A 243 -28.40 -14.26 -0.61
N CYS A 244 -29.19 -14.40 -1.68
CA CYS A 244 -29.59 -13.26 -2.51
C CYS A 244 -30.39 -12.28 -1.68
N LYS A 245 -29.84 -11.10 -1.37
CA LYS A 245 -30.55 -9.96 -0.81
C LYS A 245 -31.08 -9.10 -1.96
N CYS A 246 -32.08 -9.56 -2.66
CA CYS A 246 -32.76 -8.76 -3.67
C CYS A 246 -34.08 -8.27 -3.09
N GLU A 247 -34.29 -6.95 -2.95
CA GLU A 247 -35.54 -6.35 -2.49
C GLU A 247 -36.72 -6.54 -3.48
N ASP A 248 -36.45 -6.90 -4.77
CA ASP A 248 -37.44 -7.18 -5.81
C ASP A 248 -37.04 -8.39 -6.65
N CYS A 249 -37.05 -9.59 -6.07
CA CYS A 249 -36.74 -10.80 -6.83
C CYS A 249 -37.93 -11.24 -7.68
N LYS A 250 -37.87 -11.00 -9.01
CA LYS A 250 -38.86 -11.48 -10.03
C LYS A 250 -38.46 -12.79 -10.67
N CYS A 251 -37.68 -13.62 -9.99
CA CYS A 251 -37.22 -14.91 -10.52
C CYS A 251 -38.25 -16.00 -10.23
N ASP A 252 -38.72 -16.70 -11.29
CA ASP A 252 -39.50 -17.91 -11.19
C ASP A 252 -38.67 -19.09 -11.78
N PRO A 253 -38.15 -20.02 -10.99
CA PRO A 253 -38.17 -20.17 -9.53
C PRO A 253 -37.01 -19.46 -8.81
N CYS A 254 -37.29 -18.90 -7.62
CA CYS A 254 -36.27 -18.39 -6.72
C CYS A 254 -35.47 -19.55 -6.09
N GLN A 255 -34.27 -19.82 -6.58
CA GLN A 255 -33.36 -20.84 -5.99
C GLN A 255 -32.52 -20.19 -4.89
N CYS A 256 -32.98 -20.20 -3.68
CA CYS A 256 -32.21 -19.77 -2.50
C CYS A 256 -31.68 -21.00 -1.77
N GLY A 257 -30.39 -21.35 -1.93
CA GLY A 257 -29.73 -22.46 -1.21
C GLY A 257 -30.13 -23.86 -1.68
N GLU A 258 -29.39 -24.86 -1.21
CA GLU A 258 -29.43 -26.26 -1.62
C GLU A 258 -30.79 -27.01 -1.42
N GLU A 259 -31.80 -26.38 -0.83
CA GLU A 259 -33.08 -27.05 -0.56
C GLU A 259 -34.27 -26.14 -0.94
N LYS A 260 -34.90 -26.48 -2.05
CA LYS A 260 -36.27 -26.18 -2.45
C LYS A 260 -36.58 -24.83 -3.11
N ALA A 261 -36.92 -24.94 -4.38
CA ALA A 261 -37.49 -23.85 -5.18
C ALA A 261 -38.80 -23.34 -4.59
N CYS A 262 -38.88 -22.04 -4.27
CA CYS A 262 -40.15 -21.39 -3.94
C CYS A 262 -40.91 -21.06 -5.24
N LYS A 263 -42.10 -21.59 -5.42
CA LYS A 263 -42.96 -21.39 -6.60
C LYS A 263 -43.96 -20.24 -6.41
N CYS A 264 -43.52 -19.15 -5.83
CA CYS A 264 -44.40 -18.00 -5.62
C CYS A 264 -44.11 -16.91 -6.66
N VAL A 265 -45.11 -16.45 -7.36
CA VAL A 265 -45.10 -15.22 -8.15
C VAL A 265 -45.33 -14.07 -7.19
N ASP A 266 -44.40 -13.07 -7.10
CA ASP A 266 -44.45 -11.93 -6.19
C ASP A 266 -44.29 -12.26 -4.67
N CYS A 267 -43.23 -13.01 -4.30
CA CYS A 267 -42.92 -13.22 -2.88
C CYS A 267 -42.27 -11.99 -2.27
N LYS A 268 -42.94 -11.33 -1.30
CA LYS A 268 -42.43 -10.16 -0.54
C LYS A 268 -41.75 -10.52 0.79
N CYS A 269 -41.35 -11.77 0.98
CA CYS A 269 -40.75 -12.23 2.23
C CYS A 269 -39.22 -12.17 2.17
N ASP A 270 -38.59 -11.49 3.13
CA ASP A 270 -37.15 -11.46 3.33
C ASP A 270 -36.82 -11.98 4.76
N PRO A 271 -36.14 -13.12 4.93
CA PRO A 271 -35.88 -14.22 3.98
C PRO A 271 -37.09 -15.17 3.79
N CYS A 272 -37.19 -15.82 2.62
CA CYS A 272 -38.21 -16.86 2.38
C CYS A 272 -38.04 -18.03 3.37
N GLN A 273 -38.90 -18.12 4.38
CA GLN A 273 -38.92 -19.22 5.36
C GLN A 273 -40.06 -20.20 5.00
N CYS A 274 -39.79 -21.14 4.10
CA CYS A 274 -40.71 -22.24 3.85
C CYS A 274 -40.26 -23.48 4.63
N ALA A 275 -41.06 -23.93 5.59
CA ALA A 275 -40.79 -25.19 6.30
C ALA A 275 -41.38 -26.39 5.55
N GLU A 276 -40.70 -27.52 5.57
CA GLU A 276 -40.89 -28.69 4.69
C GLU A 276 -42.29 -29.34 4.70
N LYS A 277 -43.22 -29.01 5.60
CA LYS A 277 -44.49 -29.71 5.72
C LYS A 277 -45.71 -28.88 6.11
N GLU A 278 -45.60 -27.61 6.41
CA GLU A 278 -46.73 -26.87 7.02
C GLU A 278 -47.07 -25.49 6.38
N GLY A 279 -46.67 -25.27 5.11
CA GLY A 279 -47.00 -24.00 4.46
C GLY A 279 -46.09 -22.82 4.79
N CYS A 280 -46.20 -21.70 4.08
CA CYS A 280 -45.45 -20.47 4.31
C CYS A 280 -45.74 -19.90 5.70
N LYS A 281 -44.68 -19.65 6.50
CA LYS A 281 -44.77 -18.98 7.81
C LYS A 281 -44.65 -17.46 7.75
N CYS A 282 -45.02 -16.85 6.65
CA CYS A 282 -45.04 -15.39 6.52
C CYS A 282 -46.40 -14.87 7.02
N ASP A 283 -46.42 -13.95 7.99
CA ASP A 283 -47.61 -13.33 8.50
C ASP A 283 -47.51 -11.80 8.29
N PRO A 284 -48.36 -11.20 7.43
CA PRO A 284 -49.39 -11.81 6.58
C PRO A 284 -48.82 -12.36 5.27
N CYS A 285 -49.28 -13.58 4.88
CA CYS A 285 -48.97 -14.14 3.59
C CYS A 285 -49.90 -13.50 2.53
N GLU A 286 -49.42 -12.53 1.79
CA GLU A 286 -50.21 -11.86 0.71
C GLU A 286 -50.12 -12.57 -0.65
N CYS A 287 -49.54 -13.75 -0.71
CA CYS A 287 -49.44 -14.50 -1.94
C CYS A 287 -50.67 -15.40 -2.14
N GLN A 288 -51.46 -15.16 -3.20
CA GLN A 288 -52.70 -15.91 -3.49
C GLN A 288 -52.47 -17.34 -4.03
N ASP A 289 -51.22 -17.71 -4.47
CA ASP A 289 -50.90 -19.02 -5.06
C ASP A 289 -49.53 -19.52 -4.57
N CYS A 290 -49.35 -19.73 -3.26
CA CYS A 290 -48.18 -20.45 -2.74
C CYS A 290 -48.41 -21.98 -2.87
N LYS A 291 -47.73 -22.63 -3.81
CA LYS A 291 -47.57 -24.09 -3.82
C LYS A 291 -46.14 -24.42 -3.34
N CYS A 292 -46.02 -24.79 -2.08
CA CYS A 292 -44.78 -25.34 -1.53
C CYS A 292 -44.57 -26.78 -1.98
#